data_47982c08505d961c8b0bb56f4e109430
#
_entry.id   47982c08505d961c8b0bb56f4e109430
#
_cell.length_a   1.000
_cell.length_b   1.000
_cell.length_c   1.000
_cell.angle_alpha   90.00
_cell.angle_beta   90.00
_cell.angle_gamma   90.00
#
_symmetry.space_group_name_H-M   'P 1'
#
loop_
_entity.id
_entity.type
_entity.pdbx_description
1 polymer ?
#
loop_
_entity_poly.entity_id
_entity_poly.type
_entity_poly.pdbx_seq_one_letter_code
_entity_poly.pdbx_strand_id
1 'polypeptide(L)'
;MGSALSSLAATELILGGQKSGKSRRAEQLAAAWLAGAGHRAVFIATAQPWDVEMVERIARHQSDRAERVPGMLTVEEPLRLAEAITQHSRADTLVVVDCLTLWLTNLLMPAEFKEKSTLAHIWPAQVATFLVALSAAPGPLVLVGNEIGLGVIPMGREVRAFVDVLGTLNQQVAQRCQRVTLMAAGLPLTLKDAA
;
A
#
# COMPACT_ATOMS: atom_id res chain seq x y z
N MET A 1 8.88 25.08 13.92
CA MET A 1 9.24 24.77 12.54
C MET A 1 8.13 23.86 12.00
N GLY A 2 7.11 24.46 11.38
CA GLY A 2 6.00 23.70 10.78
C GLY A 2 6.51 23.04 9.50
N SER A 3 6.56 21.70 9.51
CA SER A 3 6.71 20.93 8.29
C SER A 3 5.47 21.24 7.44
N ALA A 4 5.67 21.93 6.33
CA ALA A 4 4.66 22.04 5.30
C ALA A 4 4.33 20.61 4.86
N LEU A 5 3.18 20.08 5.32
CA LEU A 5 2.53 18.96 4.67
C LEU A 5 2.25 19.46 3.26
N SER A 6 3.11 19.10 2.29
CA SER A 6 2.84 19.36 0.88
C SER A 6 1.41 18.92 0.59
N SER A 7 0.66 19.70 -0.17
CA SER A 7 -0.73 19.42 -0.52
C SER A 7 -0.89 17.94 -0.88
N LEU A 8 -1.94 17.29 -0.39
CA LEU A 8 -2.22 15.89 -0.68
C LEU A 8 -2.29 15.71 -2.20
N ALA A 9 -1.46 14.84 -2.75
CA ALA A 9 -1.55 14.46 -4.15
C ALA A 9 -2.80 13.60 -4.39
N ALA A 10 -3.39 13.64 -5.57
CA ALA A 10 -4.52 12.78 -5.91
C ALA A 10 -4.14 11.29 -5.78
N THR A 11 -2.89 10.95 -6.09
CA THR A 11 -2.34 9.61 -5.89
C THR A 11 -0.89 9.70 -5.43
N GLU A 12 -0.55 9.05 -4.30
CA GLU A 12 0.82 8.98 -3.79
C GLU A 12 1.25 7.53 -3.57
N LEU A 13 2.40 7.13 -4.12
CA LEU A 13 3.07 5.88 -3.80
C LEU A 13 4.18 6.16 -2.78
N ILE A 14 4.12 5.49 -1.64
CA ILE A 14 5.12 5.58 -0.57
C ILE A 14 5.93 4.29 -0.55
N LEU A 15 7.18 4.36 -0.95
CA LEU A 15 8.14 3.25 -0.97
C LEU A 15 9.14 3.35 0.19
N GLY A 16 9.86 2.27 0.44
CA GLY A 16 10.97 2.22 1.39
C GLY A 16 11.17 0.85 2.02
N GLY A 17 12.29 0.69 2.72
CA GLY A 17 12.64 -0.55 3.43
C GLY A 17 11.72 -0.84 4.63
N GLN A 18 11.93 -1.99 5.26
CA GLN A 18 11.23 -2.34 6.49
C GLN A 18 11.50 -1.30 7.59
N LYS A 19 10.47 -0.93 8.38
CA LYS A 19 10.54 0.07 9.46
C LYS A 19 11.06 1.46 9.03
N SER A 20 10.99 1.80 7.76
CA SER A 20 11.43 3.11 7.24
C SER A 20 10.49 4.28 7.56
N GLY A 21 9.28 4.01 8.09
CA GLY A 21 8.29 5.05 8.41
C GLY A 21 7.15 5.20 7.39
N LYS A 22 7.03 4.30 6.38
CA LYS A 22 5.99 4.36 5.33
C LYS A 22 4.56 4.44 5.88
N SER A 23 4.16 3.46 6.70
CA SER A 23 2.81 3.41 7.27
C SER A 23 2.50 4.65 8.10
N ARG A 24 3.48 5.12 8.90
CA ARG A 24 3.32 6.35 9.68
C ARG A 24 3.11 7.58 8.79
N ARG A 25 3.82 7.67 7.66
CA ARG A 25 3.59 8.74 6.68
C ARG A 25 2.18 8.66 6.09
N ALA A 26 1.73 7.48 5.68
CA ALA A 26 0.38 7.29 5.17
C ALA A 26 -0.69 7.66 6.20
N GLU A 27 -0.50 7.29 7.48
CA GLU A 27 -1.36 7.67 8.60
C GLU A 27 -1.38 9.20 8.82
N GLN A 28 -0.23 9.89 8.71
CA GLN A 28 -0.16 11.35 8.81
C GLN A 28 -0.93 12.05 7.68
N LEU A 29 -0.86 11.53 6.45
CA LEU A 29 -1.65 12.05 5.33
C LEU A 29 -3.14 11.83 5.55
N ALA A 30 -3.55 10.66 6.08
CA ALA A 30 -4.93 10.38 6.41
C ALA A 30 -5.45 11.29 7.53
N ALA A 31 -4.66 11.52 8.59
CA ALA A 31 -5.03 12.43 9.66
C ALA A 31 -5.19 13.88 9.17
N ALA A 32 -4.29 14.32 8.30
CA ALA A 32 -4.37 15.65 7.68
C ALA A 32 -5.60 15.79 6.78
N TRP A 33 -5.96 14.74 6.03
CA TRP A 33 -7.16 14.71 5.21
C TRP A 33 -8.42 14.78 6.05
N LEU A 34 -8.51 13.98 7.11
CA LEU A 34 -9.66 13.94 8.03
C LEU A 34 -9.90 15.26 8.78
N ALA A 35 -8.92 16.15 8.86
CA ALA A 35 -9.11 17.50 9.42
C ALA A 35 -10.01 18.38 8.55
N GLY A 36 -10.24 18.04 7.29
CA GLY A 36 -11.18 18.71 6.39
C GLY A 36 -12.63 18.35 6.71
N ALA A 37 -13.53 19.34 6.64
CA ALA A 37 -14.95 19.12 6.91
C ALA A 37 -15.57 18.15 5.87
N GLY A 38 -16.26 17.12 6.34
CA GLY A 38 -16.93 16.12 5.51
C GLY A 38 -16.00 15.07 4.90
N HIS A 39 -14.70 15.12 5.15
CA HIS A 39 -13.74 14.14 4.66
C HIS A 39 -13.81 12.83 5.44
N ARG A 40 -13.55 11.75 4.74
CA ARG A 40 -13.47 10.37 5.26
C ARG A 40 -12.15 9.73 4.87
N ALA A 41 -11.74 8.72 5.63
CA ALA A 41 -10.58 7.91 5.31
C ALA A 41 -10.86 6.42 5.51
N VAL A 42 -10.37 5.61 4.58
CA VAL A 42 -10.46 4.15 4.62
C VAL A 42 -9.05 3.58 4.47
N PHE A 43 -8.72 2.66 5.35
CA PHE A 43 -7.46 1.91 5.34
C PHE A 43 -7.73 0.48 4.88
N ILE A 44 -7.20 0.10 3.73
CA ILE A 44 -7.25 -1.27 3.21
C ILE A 44 -6.00 -1.99 3.68
N ALA A 45 -6.18 -2.92 4.62
CA ALA A 45 -5.13 -3.79 5.13
C ALA A 45 -5.04 -5.05 4.27
N THR A 46 -3.85 -5.33 3.73
CA THR A 46 -3.62 -6.49 2.87
C THR A 46 -2.92 -7.64 3.59
N ALA A 47 -2.54 -7.46 4.85
CA ALA A 47 -1.90 -8.48 5.65
C ALA A 47 -2.86 -9.64 5.95
N GLN A 48 -2.31 -10.87 5.93
CA GLN A 48 -2.99 -12.08 6.40
C GLN A 48 -2.30 -12.62 7.66
N PRO A 49 -3.04 -13.18 8.63
CA PRO A 49 -2.48 -13.72 9.88
C PRO A 49 -1.89 -15.13 9.66
N TRP A 50 -0.75 -15.20 8.96
CA TRP A 50 -0.10 -16.47 8.60
C TRP A 50 0.46 -17.26 9.78
N ASP A 51 0.90 -16.55 10.83
CA ASP A 51 1.49 -17.10 12.04
C ASP A 51 1.20 -16.21 13.26
N VAL A 52 1.59 -16.67 14.43
CA VAL A 52 1.35 -15.96 15.71
C VAL A 52 2.03 -14.59 15.72
N GLU A 53 3.26 -14.48 15.19
CA GLU A 53 3.98 -13.20 15.11
C GLU A 53 3.23 -12.19 14.24
N MET A 54 2.70 -12.64 13.10
CA MET A 54 1.93 -11.79 12.20
C MET A 54 0.59 -11.36 12.83
N VAL A 55 -0.10 -12.24 13.56
CA VAL A 55 -1.31 -11.90 14.31
C VAL A 55 -1.04 -10.79 15.33
N GLU A 56 0.01 -10.93 16.15
CA GLU A 56 0.40 -9.93 17.13
C GLU A 56 0.81 -8.60 16.46
N ARG A 57 1.51 -8.68 15.34
CA ARG A 57 1.91 -7.52 14.54
C ARG A 57 0.70 -6.78 13.97
N ILE A 58 -0.28 -7.49 13.40
CA ILE A 58 -1.52 -6.91 12.88
C ILE A 58 -2.28 -6.23 14.01
N ALA A 59 -2.48 -6.90 15.15
CA ALA A 59 -3.20 -6.35 16.30
C ALA A 59 -2.54 -5.05 16.82
N ARG A 60 -1.22 -5.04 16.96
CA ARG A 60 -0.47 -3.85 17.37
C ARG A 60 -0.63 -2.70 16.37
N HIS A 61 -0.51 -2.97 15.06
CA HIS A 61 -0.70 -1.96 14.02
C HIS A 61 -2.13 -1.42 13.99
N GLN A 62 -3.14 -2.24 14.26
CA GLN A 62 -4.54 -1.80 14.38
C GLN A 62 -4.72 -0.86 15.57
N SER A 63 -4.20 -1.23 16.76
CA SER A 63 -4.26 -0.39 17.96
C SER A 63 -3.54 0.95 17.76
N ASP A 64 -2.30 0.91 17.30
CA ASP A 64 -1.48 2.10 17.03
C ASP A 64 -2.19 3.05 16.05
N ARG A 65 -2.83 2.50 15.01
CA ARG A 65 -3.53 3.29 14.00
C ARG A 65 -4.82 3.91 14.55
N ALA A 66 -5.59 3.17 15.34
CA ALA A 66 -6.81 3.68 15.97
C ALA A 66 -6.53 4.89 16.87
N GLU A 67 -5.37 4.87 17.57
CA GLU A 67 -4.92 5.99 18.39
C GLU A 67 -4.45 7.19 17.55
N ARG A 68 -3.69 6.93 16.47
CA ARG A 68 -3.08 8.00 15.64
C ARG A 68 -4.03 8.66 14.66
N VAL A 69 -5.00 7.91 14.16
CA VAL A 69 -5.95 8.39 13.14
C VAL A 69 -7.38 7.97 13.54
N PRO A 70 -7.93 8.59 14.59
CA PRO A 70 -9.29 8.30 15.01
C PRO A 70 -10.29 8.62 13.88
N GLY A 71 -11.25 7.74 13.67
CA GLY A 71 -12.27 7.88 12.63
C GLY A 71 -11.90 7.28 11.26
N MET A 72 -10.70 6.75 11.07
CA MET A 72 -10.35 6.00 9.86
C MET A 72 -10.92 4.59 9.91
N LEU A 73 -11.77 4.24 8.93
CA LEU A 73 -12.31 2.88 8.78
C LEU A 73 -11.21 1.92 8.31
N THR A 74 -11.10 0.75 8.95
CA THR A 74 -10.22 -0.33 8.47
C THR A 74 -11.04 -1.41 7.76
N VAL A 75 -10.58 -1.79 6.57
CA VAL A 75 -11.09 -2.89 5.74
C VAL A 75 -9.97 -3.89 5.52
N GLU A 76 -10.18 -5.15 5.83
CA GLU A 76 -9.23 -6.23 5.56
C GLU A 76 -9.55 -6.84 4.20
N GLU A 77 -8.67 -6.64 3.22
CA GLU A 77 -8.82 -7.22 1.89
C GLU A 77 -7.45 -7.68 1.35
N PRO A 78 -7.11 -8.95 1.52
CA PRO A 78 -5.80 -9.48 1.15
C PRO A 78 -5.62 -9.79 -0.34
N LEU A 79 -6.70 -9.92 -1.12
CA LEU A 79 -6.64 -10.45 -2.49
C LEU A 79 -7.31 -9.53 -3.52
N ARG A 80 -8.54 -9.08 -3.27
CA ARG A 80 -9.38 -8.34 -4.24
C ARG A 80 -9.21 -6.84 -4.10
N LEU A 81 -7.97 -6.37 -4.20
CA LEU A 81 -7.61 -4.96 -3.95
C LEU A 81 -8.33 -3.99 -4.89
N ALA A 82 -8.51 -4.36 -6.16
CA ALA A 82 -9.19 -3.52 -7.15
C ALA A 82 -10.65 -3.25 -6.77
N GLU A 83 -11.37 -4.29 -6.34
CA GLU A 83 -12.75 -4.21 -5.89
C GLU A 83 -12.86 -3.35 -4.63
N ALA A 84 -11.96 -3.54 -3.66
CA ALA A 84 -11.94 -2.75 -2.43
C ALA A 84 -11.72 -1.26 -2.71
N ILE A 85 -10.76 -0.91 -3.59
CA ILE A 85 -10.55 0.48 -4.01
C ILE A 85 -11.82 1.04 -4.68
N THR A 86 -12.39 0.32 -5.62
CA THR A 86 -13.60 0.75 -6.33
C THR A 86 -14.79 0.94 -5.38
N GLN A 87 -14.92 0.06 -4.40
CA GLN A 87 -16.00 0.11 -3.41
C GLN A 87 -15.87 1.30 -2.46
N HIS A 88 -14.65 1.67 -2.07
CA HIS A 88 -14.41 2.65 -1.01
C HIS A 88 -13.96 4.02 -1.49
N SER A 89 -13.43 4.14 -2.72
CA SER A 89 -12.99 5.44 -3.24
C SER A 89 -14.17 6.34 -3.60
N ARG A 90 -14.18 7.55 -3.04
CA ARG A 90 -15.12 8.63 -3.32
C ARG A 90 -14.35 9.95 -3.29
N ALA A 91 -14.87 11.00 -3.90
CA ALA A 91 -14.22 12.31 -3.97
C ALA A 91 -13.88 12.89 -2.57
N ASP A 92 -14.69 12.55 -1.57
CA ASP A 92 -14.51 12.95 -0.15
C ASP A 92 -13.72 11.95 0.69
N THR A 93 -13.26 10.83 0.11
CA THR A 93 -12.69 9.71 0.85
C THR A 93 -11.28 9.40 0.41
N LEU A 94 -10.31 9.60 1.31
CA LEU A 94 -8.95 9.11 1.13
C LEU A 94 -8.90 7.61 1.37
N VAL A 95 -8.38 6.85 0.40
CA VAL A 95 -8.10 5.42 0.57
C VAL A 95 -6.59 5.21 0.76
N VAL A 96 -6.21 4.57 1.85
CA VAL A 96 -4.84 4.13 2.13
C VAL A 96 -4.76 2.63 1.93
N VAL A 97 -3.79 2.14 1.16
CA VAL A 97 -3.49 0.70 0.98
C VAL A 97 -2.16 0.37 1.64
N ASP A 98 -2.17 -0.49 2.66
CA ASP A 98 -0.94 -0.99 3.30
C ASP A 98 -0.97 -2.53 3.41
N CYS A 99 -0.21 -3.25 2.56
CA CYS A 99 0.70 -2.72 1.55
C CYS A 99 0.65 -3.56 0.24
N LEU A 100 1.09 -2.98 -0.85
CA LEU A 100 1.17 -3.66 -2.16
C LEU A 100 2.10 -4.89 -2.12
N THR A 101 3.13 -4.87 -1.29
CA THR A 101 4.07 -6.00 -1.14
C THR A 101 3.37 -7.22 -0.56
N LEU A 102 2.62 -7.08 0.54
CA LEU A 102 1.88 -8.20 1.13
C LEU A 102 0.74 -8.65 0.22
N TRP A 103 0.04 -7.73 -0.44
CA TRP A 103 -0.95 -8.10 -1.46
C TRP A 103 -0.34 -8.97 -2.56
N LEU A 104 0.81 -8.58 -3.12
CA LEU A 104 1.51 -9.37 -4.12
C LEU A 104 1.99 -10.72 -3.56
N THR A 105 2.47 -10.74 -2.30
CA THR A 105 2.84 -11.99 -1.61
C THR A 105 1.66 -12.95 -1.53
N ASN A 106 0.47 -12.46 -1.14
CA ASN A 106 -0.73 -13.29 -1.06
C ASN A 106 -1.13 -13.88 -2.42
N LEU A 107 -0.91 -13.16 -3.52
CA LEU A 107 -1.20 -13.63 -4.87
C LEU A 107 -0.19 -14.66 -5.38
N LEU A 108 1.10 -14.49 -5.07
CA LEU A 108 2.18 -15.33 -5.59
C LEU A 108 2.53 -16.50 -4.68
N MET A 109 2.33 -16.35 -3.37
CA MET A 109 2.73 -17.31 -2.34
C MET A 109 1.58 -17.63 -1.37
N PRO A 110 0.42 -18.10 -1.85
CA PRO A 110 -0.69 -18.45 -0.97
C PRO A 110 -0.33 -19.62 -0.05
N ALA A 111 -0.90 -19.65 1.17
CA ALA A 111 -0.60 -20.67 2.18
C ALA A 111 -1.03 -22.08 1.75
N GLU A 112 -2.16 -22.21 1.07
CA GLU A 112 -2.69 -23.51 0.68
C GLU A 112 -2.24 -23.94 -0.71
N PHE A 113 -1.81 -25.22 -0.82
CA PHE A 113 -1.26 -25.80 -2.05
C PHE A 113 -2.26 -25.78 -3.23
N LYS A 114 -3.57 -25.90 -2.95
CA LYS A 114 -4.64 -25.84 -3.96
C LYS A 114 -4.83 -24.45 -4.55
N GLU A 115 -4.59 -23.42 -3.76
CA GLU A 115 -4.69 -22.02 -4.21
C GLU A 115 -3.50 -21.60 -5.05
N LYS A 116 -2.30 -22.21 -4.84
CA LYS A 116 -1.08 -21.88 -5.59
C LYS A 116 -1.24 -22.00 -7.11
N SER A 117 -1.93 -23.03 -7.59
CA SER A 117 -2.11 -23.22 -9.03
C SER A 117 -3.10 -22.21 -9.63
N THR A 118 -4.12 -21.83 -8.88
CA THR A 118 -5.15 -20.90 -9.34
C THR A 118 -4.66 -19.46 -9.29
N LEU A 119 -4.10 -19.04 -8.15
CA LEU A 119 -3.63 -17.66 -7.95
C LEU A 119 -2.40 -17.32 -8.81
N ALA A 120 -1.48 -18.29 -9.01
CA ALA A 120 -0.33 -18.10 -9.88
C ALA A 120 -0.69 -17.82 -11.36
N HIS A 121 -1.89 -18.21 -11.80
CA HIS A 121 -2.36 -17.93 -13.15
C HIS A 121 -3.16 -16.62 -13.27
N ILE A 122 -3.74 -16.13 -12.15
CA ILE A 122 -4.61 -14.94 -12.18
C ILE A 122 -3.93 -13.65 -11.71
N TRP A 123 -2.76 -13.72 -11.05
CA TRP A 123 -2.11 -12.52 -10.53
C TRP A 123 -1.85 -11.44 -11.59
N PRO A 124 -1.48 -11.73 -12.86
CA PRO A 124 -1.29 -10.67 -13.86
C PRO A 124 -2.60 -9.93 -14.17
N ALA A 125 -3.73 -10.66 -14.20
CA ALA A 125 -5.05 -10.06 -14.38
C ALA A 125 -5.44 -9.21 -13.16
N GLN A 126 -5.15 -9.66 -11.94
CA GLN A 126 -5.38 -8.90 -10.72
C GLN A 126 -4.57 -7.60 -10.69
N VAL A 127 -3.29 -7.65 -11.09
CA VAL A 127 -2.46 -6.44 -11.22
C VAL A 127 -3.04 -5.49 -12.27
N ALA A 128 -3.42 -6.00 -13.44
CA ALA A 128 -4.00 -5.17 -14.50
C ALA A 128 -5.29 -4.48 -14.03
N THR A 129 -6.20 -5.22 -13.37
CA THR A 129 -7.44 -4.68 -12.82
C THR A 129 -7.19 -3.65 -11.73
N PHE A 130 -6.22 -3.90 -10.85
CA PHE A 130 -5.80 -2.94 -9.84
C PHE A 130 -5.27 -1.63 -10.45
N LEU A 131 -4.44 -1.70 -11.49
CA LEU A 131 -3.91 -0.52 -12.17
C LEU A 131 -5.01 0.29 -12.87
N VAL A 132 -6.07 -0.37 -13.35
CA VAL A 132 -7.27 0.31 -13.88
C VAL A 132 -8.02 1.00 -12.74
N ALA A 133 -8.27 0.31 -11.62
CA ALA A 133 -8.95 0.87 -10.45
C ALA A 133 -8.19 2.08 -9.86
N LEU A 134 -6.85 2.00 -9.79
CA LEU A 134 -5.98 3.11 -9.38
C LEU A 134 -6.18 4.35 -10.25
N SER A 135 -6.21 4.16 -11.57
CA SER A 135 -6.36 5.29 -12.52
C SER A 135 -7.77 5.86 -12.58
N ALA A 136 -8.79 5.07 -12.22
CA ALA A 136 -10.19 5.45 -12.27
C ALA A 136 -10.75 5.93 -10.92
N ALA A 137 -9.96 5.89 -9.85
CA ALA A 137 -10.42 6.25 -8.52
C ALA A 137 -10.85 7.73 -8.45
N PRO A 138 -12.07 8.02 -8.00
CA PRO A 138 -12.58 9.40 -7.94
C PRO A 138 -12.02 10.22 -6.76
N GLY A 139 -11.44 9.55 -5.75
CA GLY A 139 -10.88 10.18 -4.55
C GLY A 139 -9.38 9.94 -4.42
N PRO A 140 -8.73 10.60 -3.46
CA PRO A 140 -7.29 10.46 -3.27
C PRO A 140 -6.91 9.05 -2.79
N LEU A 141 -5.76 8.57 -3.29
CA LEU A 141 -5.18 7.27 -2.94
C LEU A 141 -3.77 7.43 -2.41
N VAL A 142 -3.47 6.75 -1.32
CA VAL A 142 -2.11 6.57 -0.78
C VAL A 142 -1.78 5.09 -0.76
N LEU A 143 -0.76 4.70 -1.51
CA LEU A 143 -0.33 3.31 -1.65
C LEU A 143 1.01 3.11 -0.95
N VAL A 144 1.12 2.11 -0.10
CA VAL A 144 2.35 1.75 0.60
C VAL A 144 2.95 0.51 -0.04
N GLY A 145 4.24 0.55 -0.34
CA GLY A 145 4.99 -0.59 -0.88
C GLY A 145 6.39 -0.69 -0.30
N ASN A 146 6.95 -1.89 -0.24
CA ASN A 146 8.36 -2.04 0.08
C ASN A 146 9.22 -1.90 -1.18
N GLU A 147 10.37 -1.25 -1.00
CA GLU A 147 11.47 -1.32 -1.97
C GLU A 147 12.50 -2.31 -1.44
N ILE A 148 12.55 -3.50 -2.05
CA ILE A 148 13.43 -4.60 -1.63
C ILE A 148 14.55 -4.86 -2.62
N GLY A 149 14.54 -4.20 -3.78
CA GLY A 149 15.54 -4.35 -4.83
C GLY A 149 16.86 -3.60 -4.59
N LEU A 150 16.93 -2.75 -3.55
CA LEU A 150 18.13 -1.97 -3.21
C LEU A 150 19.19 -2.77 -2.43
N GLY A 151 18.89 -4.01 -2.06
CA GLY A 151 19.78 -4.87 -1.30
C GLY A 151 20.63 -5.81 -2.17
N VAL A 152 21.28 -6.77 -1.51
CA VAL A 152 22.02 -7.85 -2.19
C VAL A 152 21.04 -8.73 -2.97
N ILE A 153 21.41 -9.12 -4.19
CA ILE A 153 20.60 -10.03 -5.02
C ILE A 153 20.44 -11.38 -4.30
N PRO A 154 19.21 -11.83 -4.04
CA PRO A 154 18.96 -13.08 -3.32
C PRO A 154 19.51 -14.31 -4.06
N MET A 155 20.05 -15.30 -3.33
CA MET A 155 20.53 -16.55 -3.91
C MET A 155 19.38 -17.45 -4.42
N GLY A 156 18.22 -17.45 -3.74
CA GLY A 156 17.05 -18.25 -4.10
C GLY A 156 16.35 -17.76 -5.37
N ARG A 157 16.10 -18.66 -6.33
CA ARG A 157 15.45 -18.33 -7.61
C ARG A 157 14.03 -17.74 -7.40
N GLU A 158 13.24 -18.31 -6.49
CA GLU A 158 11.89 -17.87 -6.21
C GLU A 158 11.87 -16.46 -5.62
N VAL A 159 12.82 -16.18 -4.71
CA VAL A 159 12.95 -14.84 -4.10
C VAL A 159 13.33 -13.80 -5.15
N ARG A 160 14.29 -14.14 -6.07
CA ARG A 160 14.64 -13.23 -7.17
C ARG A 160 13.43 -12.95 -8.07
N ALA A 161 12.68 -13.99 -8.45
CA ALA A 161 11.47 -13.82 -9.26
C ALA A 161 10.43 -12.91 -8.56
N PHE A 162 10.26 -13.04 -7.25
CA PHE A 162 9.40 -12.14 -6.47
C PHE A 162 9.92 -10.70 -6.49
N VAL A 163 11.23 -10.49 -6.29
CA VAL A 163 11.86 -9.14 -6.34
C VAL A 163 11.61 -8.49 -7.71
N ASP A 164 11.79 -9.25 -8.80
CA ASP A 164 11.59 -8.76 -10.18
C ASP A 164 10.13 -8.35 -10.41
N VAL A 165 9.18 -9.18 -9.98
CA VAL A 165 7.74 -8.88 -10.12
C VAL A 165 7.34 -7.68 -9.27
N LEU A 166 7.79 -7.59 -8.02
CA LEU A 166 7.51 -6.45 -7.15
C LEU A 166 8.12 -5.16 -7.71
N GLY A 167 9.35 -5.20 -8.20
CA GLY A 167 9.98 -4.05 -8.85
C GLY A 167 9.20 -3.57 -10.07
N THR A 168 8.71 -4.51 -10.89
CA THR A 168 7.84 -4.21 -12.04
C THR A 168 6.52 -3.57 -11.60
N LEU A 169 5.88 -4.11 -10.56
CA LEU A 169 4.66 -3.53 -9.98
C LEU A 169 4.92 -2.11 -9.46
N ASN A 170 5.98 -1.90 -8.69
CA ASN A 170 6.34 -0.58 -8.18
C ASN A 170 6.53 0.43 -9.32
N GLN A 171 7.20 0.06 -10.41
CA GLN A 171 7.37 0.93 -11.59
C GLN A 171 6.02 1.27 -12.24
N GLN A 172 5.16 0.30 -12.46
CA GLN A 172 3.85 0.50 -13.09
C GLN A 172 2.94 1.40 -12.24
N VAL A 173 2.98 1.25 -10.92
CA VAL A 173 2.23 2.10 -9.98
C VAL A 173 2.84 3.51 -9.94
N ALA A 174 4.17 3.63 -9.85
CA ALA A 174 4.86 4.92 -9.85
C ALA A 174 4.57 5.76 -11.11
N GLN A 175 4.43 5.11 -12.27
CA GLN A 175 4.07 5.80 -13.52
C GLN A 175 2.69 6.45 -13.42
N ARG A 176 1.72 5.81 -12.74
CA ARG A 176 0.33 6.27 -12.59
C ARG A 176 0.12 7.24 -11.44
N CYS A 177 0.96 7.16 -10.41
CA CYS A 177 0.86 8.06 -9.27
C CYS A 177 1.36 9.46 -9.62
N GLN A 178 0.66 10.48 -9.09
CA GLN A 178 1.06 11.87 -9.18
C GLN A 178 2.35 12.12 -8.37
N ARG A 179 2.44 11.52 -7.17
CA ARG A 179 3.61 11.63 -6.29
C ARG A 179 4.19 10.25 -5.97
N VAL A 180 5.52 10.20 -5.89
CA VAL A 180 6.27 9.03 -5.40
C VAL A 180 7.25 9.50 -4.34
N THR A 181 7.13 8.93 -3.14
CA THR A 181 7.97 9.26 -1.97
C THR A 181 8.74 8.03 -1.52
N LEU A 182 10.05 8.12 -1.38
CA LEU A 182 10.88 7.11 -0.74
C LEU A 182 11.09 7.47 0.74
N MET A 183 10.77 6.54 1.64
CA MET A 183 11.01 6.69 3.08
C MET A 183 12.33 6.04 3.46
N ALA A 184 13.23 6.83 4.03
CA ALA A 184 14.49 6.35 4.60
C ALA A 184 14.68 6.96 6.00
N ALA A 185 14.92 6.13 7.03
CA ALA A 185 15.15 6.58 8.41
C ALA A 185 14.05 7.53 8.95
N GLY A 186 12.80 7.33 8.56
CA GLY A 186 11.67 8.19 8.94
C GLY A 186 11.54 9.49 8.14
N LEU A 187 12.45 9.74 7.20
CA LEU A 187 12.48 10.95 6.38
C LEU A 187 11.94 10.69 4.98
N PRO A 188 11.10 11.58 4.43
CA PRO A 188 10.61 11.47 3.05
C PRO A 188 11.60 12.06 2.06
N LEU A 189 11.88 11.32 1.00
CA LEU A 189 12.57 11.79 -0.20
C LEU A 189 11.58 11.73 -1.37
N THR A 190 11.24 12.86 -1.95
CA THR A 190 10.37 12.92 -3.12
C THR A 190 11.12 12.48 -4.37
N LEU A 191 10.68 11.42 -5.02
CA LEU A 191 11.23 10.90 -6.28
C LEU A 191 10.47 11.44 -7.49
N LYS A 192 9.17 11.69 -7.34
CA LYS A 192 8.29 12.24 -8.37
C LYS A 192 7.26 13.14 -7.69
N ASP A 193 7.01 14.30 -8.27
CA ASP A 193 5.89 15.19 -7.92
C ASP A 193 5.42 15.86 -9.22
N ALA A 194 4.38 15.27 -9.82
CA ALA A 194 3.73 15.84 -10.99
C ALA A 194 2.59 16.74 -10.49
N ALA A 195 2.94 17.97 -10.12
CA ALA A 195 1.98 19.00 -9.75
C ALA A 195 1.22 19.53 -10.97
#